data_d1e9bf5568557d5878185b9484e1fb03
#
_entry.id   d1e9bf5568557d5878185b9484e1fb03
#
_cell.length_a   1.000
_cell.length_b   1.000
_cell.length_c   1.000
_cell.angle_alpha   90.00
_cell.angle_beta   90.00
_cell.angle_gamma   90.00
#
_symmetry.space_group_name_H-M   'P 1'
#
loop_
_entity.id
_entity.type
_entity.pdbx_description
1 polymer ?
#
loop_
_entity_poly.entity_id
_entity_poly.type
_entity_poly.pdbx_seq_one_letter_code
_entity_poly.pdbx_strand_id
1 'polypeptide(L)'
;EHELRLAGAPRIDRAAEDSLDFVATFEVVPDFGEIDVTKLQVIRHTAEVTEADIDQMIENLRLQRRTWSKVERAAAKGDLVVGTLWTEAGDFRQPAEGEERFSTIIGSAQLLPALEDALAGLEQGTEHVLDVAFPEAWRQAELAGKTAQVHVVLQQVSEPVLPEVDAAFIKSFGVKSGQMDKFREAIRTNLERELKGALMNRLRREVGEQLVAAYAHVELPPRTVENEARGMLFQQLEQVRRSGRDPGQVPADAWQQFLEPARKRVLAGLLVGEIARRNDLRLDPKRLNETLRLIASTYEEPEQVIEMYRNDPQLMQGLQARVMEEQVIDWIAERAQHT
;
A
#
# COMPACT_ATOMS: atom_id res chain seq x y z
N GLU A 1 40.34 -2.28 -25.68
CA GLU A 1 39.07 -1.54 -25.62
C GLU A 1 38.20 -2.25 -24.58
N HIS A 2 38.02 -1.59 -23.42
CA HIS A 2 37.20 -2.15 -22.36
C HIS A 2 35.74 -1.75 -22.63
N GLU A 3 34.86 -2.71 -22.80
CA GLU A 3 33.41 -2.50 -22.85
C GLU A 3 32.91 -2.13 -21.44
N LEU A 4 33.07 -0.85 -21.06
CA LEU A 4 32.57 -0.35 -19.78
C LEU A 4 31.05 -0.21 -19.85
N ARG A 5 30.35 -0.80 -18.90
CA ARG A 5 28.90 -0.65 -18.75
C ARG A 5 28.59 0.51 -17.82
N LEU A 6 27.90 1.52 -18.32
CA LEU A 6 27.53 2.69 -17.55
C LEU A 6 26.37 2.36 -16.61
N ALA A 7 26.50 2.78 -15.34
CA ALA A 7 25.44 2.67 -14.34
C ALA A 7 24.47 3.88 -14.39
N GLY A 8 24.84 4.94 -15.13
CA GLY A 8 24.03 6.14 -15.30
C GLY A 8 24.54 7.02 -16.43
N ALA A 9 23.89 8.15 -16.66
CA ALA A 9 24.30 9.12 -17.67
C ALA A 9 25.67 9.74 -17.33
N PRO A 10 26.58 9.89 -18.30
CA PRO A 10 27.86 10.56 -18.07
C PRO A 10 27.65 12.05 -17.78
N ARG A 11 28.48 12.60 -16.89
CA ARG A 11 28.62 14.03 -16.68
C ARG A 11 29.75 14.54 -17.57
N ILE A 12 29.46 15.54 -18.37
CA ILE A 12 30.44 16.16 -19.25
C ILE A 12 30.70 17.58 -18.76
N ASP A 13 31.92 17.82 -18.30
CA ASP A 13 32.38 19.15 -17.86
C ASP A 13 33.45 19.66 -18.81
N ARG A 14 33.54 20.99 -19.00
CA ARG A 14 34.70 21.57 -19.65
C ARG A 14 35.93 21.49 -18.75
N ALA A 15 37.07 21.12 -19.30
CA ALA A 15 38.34 21.07 -18.57
C ALA A 15 38.80 22.43 -18.06
N ALA A 16 38.52 23.51 -18.83
CA ALA A 16 38.73 24.93 -18.48
C ALA A 16 37.74 25.80 -19.23
N GLU A 17 37.47 27.03 -18.73
CA GLU A 17 36.47 27.95 -19.34
C GLU A 17 36.75 28.29 -20.81
N ASP A 18 38.04 28.40 -21.20
CA ASP A 18 38.47 28.72 -22.54
C ASP A 18 38.97 27.53 -23.38
N SER A 19 38.80 26.28 -22.88
CA SER A 19 39.22 25.06 -23.56
C SER A 19 38.06 24.40 -24.30
N LEU A 20 38.37 23.77 -25.43
CA LEU A 20 37.49 22.82 -26.10
C LEU A 20 37.65 21.39 -25.59
N ASP A 21 38.46 21.20 -24.54
CA ASP A 21 38.63 19.92 -23.91
C ASP A 21 37.49 19.63 -22.92
N PHE A 22 36.96 18.44 -22.97
CA PHE A 22 35.86 17.99 -22.13
C PHE A 22 36.31 16.77 -21.28
N VAL A 23 35.88 16.76 -20.02
CA VAL A 23 36.06 15.63 -19.12
C VAL A 23 34.71 14.93 -18.94
N ALA A 24 34.62 13.68 -19.37
CA ALA A 24 33.46 12.86 -19.15
C ALA A 24 33.69 11.99 -17.90
N THR A 25 32.88 12.23 -16.85
CA THR A 25 32.86 11.42 -15.63
C THR A 25 31.65 10.52 -15.66
N PHE A 26 31.85 9.21 -15.50
CA PHE A 26 30.76 8.24 -15.49
C PHE A 26 30.99 7.17 -14.43
N GLU A 27 29.91 6.59 -13.98
CA GLU A 27 29.90 5.46 -13.07
C GLU A 27 29.67 4.17 -13.86
N VAL A 28 30.33 3.09 -13.44
CA VAL A 28 30.22 1.78 -14.09
C VAL A 28 29.42 0.82 -13.22
N VAL A 29 28.72 -0.11 -13.87
CA VAL A 29 28.06 -1.21 -13.19
C VAL A 29 29.14 -2.03 -12.47
N PRO A 30 28.97 -2.33 -11.16
CA PRO A 30 29.93 -3.11 -10.41
C PRO A 30 30.04 -4.53 -10.94
N ASP A 31 31.17 -5.16 -10.71
CA ASP A 31 31.33 -6.58 -10.93
C ASP A 31 30.73 -7.39 -9.79
N PHE A 32 29.70 -8.14 -10.06
CA PHE A 32 29.04 -8.99 -9.08
C PHE A 32 29.68 -10.39 -8.95
N GLY A 33 30.77 -10.66 -9.66
CA GLY A 33 31.35 -12.01 -9.70
C GLY A 33 30.39 -13.05 -10.27
N GLU A 34 30.46 -14.27 -9.77
CA GLU A 34 29.51 -15.33 -10.14
C GLU A 34 28.15 -15.11 -9.41
N ILE A 35 27.06 -15.06 -10.16
CA ILE A 35 25.71 -14.95 -9.58
C ILE A 35 25.06 -16.34 -9.68
N ASP A 36 25.08 -17.06 -8.57
CA ASP A 36 24.46 -18.38 -8.44
C ASP A 36 23.14 -18.29 -7.66
N VAL A 37 22.05 -18.14 -8.39
CA VAL A 37 20.70 -18.02 -7.81
C VAL A 37 20.21 -19.33 -7.18
N THR A 38 20.84 -20.49 -7.49
CA THR A 38 20.44 -21.78 -6.92
C THR A 38 20.84 -21.94 -5.46
N LYS A 39 21.72 -21.06 -4.95
CA LYS A 39 22.12 -21.02 -3.53
C LYS A 39 21.19 -20.16 -2.65
N LEU A 40 20.28 -19.39 -3.25
CA LEU A 40 19.32 -18.61 -2.50
C LEU A 40 18.31 -19.56 -1.82
N GLN A 41 18.13 -19.38 -0.52
CA GLN A 41 17.14 -20.14 0.25
C GLN A 41 15.88 -19.29 0.37
N VAL A 42 14.81 -19.77 -0.24
CA VAL A 42 13.53 -19.03 -0.30
C VAL A 42 12.43 -19.86 0.32
N ILE A 43 11.69 -19.28 1.26
CA ILE A 43 10.55 -19.95 1.90
C ILE A 43 9.35 -19.91 0.94
N ARG A 44 8.87 -21.07 0.51
CA ARG A 44 7.66 -21.17 -0.29
C ARG A 44 6.44 -21.33 0.60
N HIS A 45 5.78 -20.21 0.90
CA HIS A 45 4.52 -20.25 1.63
C HIS A 45 3.41 -20.88 0.80
N THR A 46 2.65 -21.78 1.42
CA THR A 46 1.47 -22.40 0.84
C THR A 46 0.26 -22.12 1.72
N ALA A 47 -0.87 -21.90 1.10
CA ALA A 47 -2.18 -21.79 1.74
C ALA A 47 -3.26 -22.26 0.74
N GLU A 48 -4.39 -22.66 1.28
CA GLU A 48 -5.56 -23.09 0.49
C GLU A 48 -6.79 -22.34 0.95
N VAL A 49 -7.71 -22.07 0.03
CA VAL A 49 -9.00 -21.48 0.34
C VAL A 49 -9.91 -22.57 0.89
N THR A 50 -10.40 -22.37 2.11
CA THR A 50 -11.30 -23.29 2.79
C THR A 50 -12.76 -22.90 2.62
N GLU A 51 -13.70 -23.79 2.99
CA GLU A 51 -15.13 -23.45 3.05
C GLU A 51 -15.41 -22.34 4.08
N ALA A 52 -14.65 -22.30 5.17
CA ALA A 52 -14.79 -21.25 6.19
C ALA A 52 -14.43 -19.86 5.62
N ASP A 53 -13.44 -19.77 4.75
CA ASP A 53 -13.07 -18.51 4.09
C ASP A 53 -14.19 -18.02 3.15
N ILE A 54 -14.84 -18.97 2.45
CA ILE A 54 -15.99 -18.67 1.58
C ILE A 54 -17.17 -18.18 2.42
N ASP A 55 -17.49 -18.85 3.52
CA ASP A 55 -18.55 -18.45 4.44
C ASP A 55 -18.27 -17.06 5.03
N GLN A 56 -17.04 -16.81 5.46
CA GLN A 56 -16.62 -15.51 5.98
C GLN A 56 -16.76 -14.41 4.90
N MET A 57 -16.40 -14.71 3.65
CA MET A 57 -16.57 -13.76 2.55
C MET A 57 -18.06 -13.46 2.29
N ILE A 58 -18.93 -14.45 2.33
CA ILE A 58 -20.39 -14.25 2.21
C ILE A 58 -20.89 -13.34 3.32
N GLU A 59 -20.49 -13.56 4.56
CA GLU A 59 -20.87 -12.68 5.68
C GLU A 59 -20.32 -11.26 5.51
N ASN A 60 -19.09 -11.10 5.02
CA ASN A 60 -18.53 -9.78 4.71
C ASN A 60 -19.36 -9.06 3.62
N LEU A 61 -19.78 -9.77 2.58
CA LEU A 61 -20.65 -9.21 1.52
C LEU A 61 -22.02 -8.83 2.06
N ARG A 62 -22.59 -9.61 2.98
CA ARG A 62 -23.84 -9.27 3.68
C ARG A 62 -23.68 -8.00 4.52
N LEU A 63 -22.55 -7.91 5.28
CA LEU A 63 -22.23 -6.70 6.06
C LEU A 63 -22.07 -5.46 5.19
N GLN A 64 -21.52 -5.57 3.98
CA GLN A 64 -21.41 -4.45 3.04
C GLN A 64 -22.76 -3.98 2.53
N ARG A 65 -23.76 -4.88 2.45
CA ARG A 65 -25.11 -4.61 1.97
C ARG A 65 -26.14 -4.49 3.09
N ARG A 66 -25.69 -4.42 4.37
CA ARG A 66 -26.59 -4.23 5.51
C ARG A 66 -27.39 -2.95 5.38
N THR A 67 -28.60 -3.01 5.89
CA THR A 67 -29.45 -1.86 6.17
C THR A 67 -29.50 -1.60 7.67
N TRP A 68 -30.12 -0.52 8.08
CA TRP A 68 -30.14 -0.11 9.49
C TRP A 68 -31.57 0.00 9.98
N SER A 69 -31.88 -0.66 11.09
CA SER A 69 -33.19 -0.58 11.75
C SER A 69 -33.03 0.15 13.09
N LYS A 70 -33.83 1.18 13.31
CA LYS A 70 -33.86 1.91 14.58
C LYS A 70 -34.30 0.98 15.71
N VAL A 71 -33.62 1.11 16.86
CA VAL A 71 -33.94 0.33 18.07
C VAL A 71 -33.96 1.23 19.30
N GLU A 72 -34.80 0.87 20.29
CA GLU A 72 -34.95 1.61 21.54
C GLU A 72 -34.26 0.87 22.72
N ARG A 73 -33.10 0.26 22.44
CA ARG A 73 -32.28 -0.40 23.47
C ARG A 73 -30.93 0.33 23.60
N ALA A 74 -30.21 0.01 24.68
CA ALA A 74 -28.81 0.42 24.82
C ALA A 74 -27.98 0.00 23.60
N ALA A 75 -27.03 0.85 23.21
CA ALA A 75 -26.15 0.63 22.08
C ALA A 75 -25.24 -0.57 22.27
N ALA A 76 -25.07 -1.37 21.24
CA ALA A 76 -24.20 -2.55 21.25
C ALA A 76 -23.11 -2.45 20.18
N LYS A 77 -22.06 -3.25 20.32
CA LYS A 77 -21.02 -3.36 19.30
C LYS A 77 -21.63 -3.80 17.96
N GLY A 78 -21.28 -3.08 16.90
CA GLY A 78 -21.83 -3.26 15.56
C GLY A 78 -23.02 -2.37 15.23
N ASP A 79 -23.64 -1.71 16.20
CA ASP A 79 -24.72 -0.76 15.98
C ASP A 79 -24.19 0.55 15.35
N LEU A 80 -24.99 1.15 14.49
CA LEU A 80 -24.81 2.50 14.02
C LEU A 80 -25.41 3.46 15.04
N VAL A 81 -24.61 4.33 15.60
CA VAL A 81 -25.04 5.37 16.52
C VAL A 81 -24.89 6.76 15.91
N VAL A 82 -25.87 7.60 16.13
CA VAL A 82 -25.87 9.02 15.77
C VAL A 82 -26.09 9.82 17.04
N GLY A 83 -25.28 10.85 17.25
CA GLY A 83 -25.40 11.66 18.46
C GLY A 83 -24.61 12.95 18.34
N THR A 84 -24.52 13.61 19.49
CA THR A 84 -23.70 14.80 19.69
C THR A 84 -22.70 14.54 20.80
N LEU A 85 -21.55 15.21 20.72
CA LEU A 85 -20.51 15.15 21.74
C LEU A 85 -19.80 16.50 21.89
N TRP A 86 -19.21 16.71 23.09
CA TRP A 86 -18.18 17.71 23.34
C TRP A 86 -17.18 17.17 24.34
N THR A 87 -15.97 17.70 24.31
CA THR A 87 -14.86 17.25 25.15
C THR A 87 -14.41 18.35 26.07
N GLU A 88 -14.15 18.03 27.34
CA GLU A 88 -13.64 18.97 28.34
C GLU A 88 -12.36 18.43 29.00
N ALA A 89 -11.34 19.32 29.13
CA ALA A 89 -10.07 19.01 29.78
C ALA A 89 -9.58 20.26 30.53
N GLY A 90 -9.94 20.40 31.81
CA GLY A 90 -9.71 21.62 32.59
C GLY A 90 -10.47 22.80 31.99
N ASP A 91 -9.77 23.86 31.61
CA ASP A 91 -10.37 25.08 30.99
C ASP A 91 -10.58 24.92 29.47
N PHE A 92 -10.14 23.79 28.88
CA PHE A 92 -10.30 23.51 27.46
C PHE A 92 -11.63 22.83 27.18
N ARG A 93 -12.38 23.36 26.22
CA ARG A 93 -13.61 22.76 25.69
C ARG A 93 -13.62 22.72 24.17
N GLN A 94 -14.02 21.58 23.60
CA GLN A 94 -14.18 21.42 22.17
C GLN A 94 -15.50 20.71 21.81
N PRO A 95 -16.31 21.28 20.89
CA PRO A 95 -16.18 22.62 20.34
C PRO A 95 -16.33 23.69 21.46
N ALA A 96 -15.76 24.87 21.23
CA ALA A 96 -15.80 25.97 22.24
C ALA A 96 -17.23 26.36 22.64
N GLU A 97 -18.16 26.28 21.69
CA GLU A 97 -19.61 26.50 21.89
C GLU A 97 -20.39 25.38 21.15
N GLY A 98 -21.50 24.97 21.74
CA GLY A 98 -22.39 23.97 21.18
C GLY A 98 -21.84 22.53 21.30
N GLU A 99 -22.25 21.69 20.39
CA GLU A 99 -21.95 20.25 20.35
C GLU A 99 -21.59 19.85 18.93
N GLU A 100 -20.68 18.89 18.79
CA GLU A 100 -20.31 18.30 17.51
C GLU A 100 -21.19 17.07 17.23
N ARG A 101 -21.74 16.98 16.01
CA ARG A 101 -22.51 15.81 15.57
C ARG A 101 -21.55 14.73 15.11
N PHE A 102 -21.84 13.51 15.51
CA PHE A 102 -21.11 12.33 15.04
C PHE A 102 -22.04 11.20 14.59
N SER A 103 -21.50 10.35 13.77
CA SER A 103 -22.11 9.08 13.39
C SER A 103 -21.00 8.06 13.26
N THR A 104 -21.13 6.92 13.96
CA THR A 104 -20.15 5.83 13.90
C THR A 104 -20.82 4.48 14.06
N ILE A 105 -20.15 3.44 13.59
CA ILE A 105 -20.49 2.06 13.91
C ILE A 105 -19.59 1.63 15.04
N ILE A 106 -20.16 1.26 16.17
CA ILE A 106 -19.39 0.88 17.37
C ILE A 106 -18.45 -0.28 17.05
N GLY A 107 -17.16 -0.06 17.22
CA GLY A 107 -16.09 -1.02 16.93
C GLY A 107 -15.55 -0.96 15.49
N SER A 108 -15.90 0.07 14.72
CA SER A 108 -15.37 0.28 13.35
C SER A 108 -14.03 1.02 13.32
N ALA A 109 -13.57 1.57 14.43
CA ALA A 109 -12.40 2.44 14.57
C ALA A 109 -12.45 3.71 13.71
N GLN A 110 -13.65 4.23 13.43
CA GLN A 110 -13.85 5.52 12.76
C GLN A 110 -13.64 6.69 13.73
N LEU A 111 -13.94 6.47 15.00
CA LEU A 111 -13.60 7.36 16.11
C LEU A 111 -12.42 6.77 16.90
N LEU A 112 -11.99 7.49 17.93
CA LEU A 112 -11.01 6.97 18.88
C LEU A 112 -11.52 5.64 19.48
N PRO A 113 -10.77 4.54 19.40
CA PRO A 113 -11.25 3.22 19.85
C PRO A 113 -11.77 3.24 21.30
N ALA A 114 -11.08 3.93 22.21
CA ALA A 114 -11.52 4.09 23.59
C ALA A 114 -12.88 4.78 23.72
N LEU A 115 -13.18 5.75 22.84
CA LEU A 115 -14.49 6.39 22.79
C LEU A 115 -15.55 5.45 22.22
N GLU A 116 -15.26 4.75 21.11
CA GLU A 116 -16.22 3.80 20.53
C GLU A 116 -16.56 2.66 21.50
N ASP A 117 -15.58 2.12 22.21
CA ASP A 117 -15.81 1.06 23.21
C ASP A 117 -16.69 1.57 24.37
N ALA A 118 -16.52 2.83 24.78
CA ALA A 118 -17.31 3.46 25.83
C ALA A 118 -18.76 3.78 25.41
N LEU A 119 -19.03 3.88 24.08
CA LEU A 119 -20.41 4.07 23.57
C LEU A 119 -21.28 2.81 23.74
N ALA A 120 -20.66 1.63 23.88
CA ALA A 120 -21.40 0.39 24.09
C ALA A 120 -22.07 0.37 25.46
N GLY A 121 -23.36 0.09 25.50
CA GLY A 121 -24.16 0.07 26.71
C GLY A 121 -24.86 1.38 27.03
N LEU A 122 -24.61 2.46 26.29
CA LEU A 122 -25.28 3.74 26.52
C LEU A 122 -26.71 3.74 25.99
N GLU A 123 -27.59 4.41 26.71
CA GLU A 123 -28.99 4.60 26.32
C GLU A 123 -29.18 5.91 25.55
N GLN A 124 -30.23 5.94 24.71
CA GLN A 124 -30.58 7.13 23.93
C GLN A 124 -31.22 8.22 24.82
N GLY A 125 -31.00 9.48 24.43
CA GLY A 125 -31.70 10.64 25.00
C GLY A 125 -31.19 11.12 26.33
N THR A 126 -30.19 10.48 26.92
CA THR A 126 -29.50 10.91 28.15
C THR A 126 -28.08 11.32 27.86
N GLU A 127 -27.60 12.30 28.63
CA GLU A 127 -26.19 12.66 28.59
C GLU A 127 -25.36 11.69 29.39
N HIS A 128 -24.26 11.23 28.79
CA HIS A 128 -23.27 10.38 29.39
C HIS A 128 -21.93 11.08 29.40
N VAL A 129 -21.21 11.00 30.52
CA VAL A 129 -19.87 11.55 30.66
C VAL A 129 -18.88 10.39 30.68
N LEU A 130 -17.96 10.38 29.73
CA LEU A 130 -17.00 9.30 29.50
C LEU A 130 -15.58 9.82 29.72
N ASP A 131 -14.78 9.13 30.52
CA ASP A 131 -13.36 9.41 30.65
C ASP A 131 -12.61 8.71 29.51
N VAL A 132 -12.08 9.48 28.57
CA VAL A 132 -11.42 8.99 27.35
C VAL A 132 -9.95 9.39 27.37
N ALA A 133 -9.07 8.40 27.24
CA ALA A 133 -7.63 8.62 27.11
C ALA A 133 -7.27 8.92 25.64
N PHE A 134 -6.67 10.08 25.42
CA PHE A 134 -6.21 10.52 24.11
C PHE A 134 -4.73 10.11 23.90
N PRO A 135 -4.33 9.63 22.72
CA PRO A 135 -2.95 9.25 22.44
C PRO A 135 -2.01 10.49 22.43
N GLU A 136 -0.71 10.27 22.69
CA GLU A 136 0.31 11.34 22.69
C GLU A 136 0.40 12.08 21.34
N ALA A 137 0.16 11.38 20.23
CA ALA A 137 0.16 11.95 18.89
C ALA A 137 -1.20 12.59 18.49
N TRP A 138 -2.05 12.93 19.46
CA TRP A 138 -3.34 13.55 19.16
C TRP A 138 -3.14 14.96 18.56
N ARG A 139 -4.04 15.31 17.62
CA ARG A 139 -3.95 16.56 16.83
C ARG A 139 -4.00 17.83 17.68
N GLN A 140 -4.74 17.80 18.79
CA GLN A 140 -4.88 18.92 19.70
C GLN A 140 -3.95 18.71 20.89
N ALA A 141 -3.02 19.67 21.08
CA ALA A 141 -2.02 19.62 22.14
C ALA A 141 -2.63 19.63 23.55
N GLU A 142 -3.81 20.22 23.69
CA GLU A 142 -4.55 20.30 24.96
C GLU A 142 -5.07 18.93 25.41
N LEU A 143 -5.31 18.01 24.47
CA LEU A 143 -5.81 16.67 24.73
C LEU A 143 -4.73 15.59 24.60
N ALA A 144 -3.62 15.86 23.88
CA ALA A 144 -2.57 14.90 23.61
C ALA A 144 -1.96 14.29 24.89
N GLY A 145 -1.99 12.96 25.00
CA GLY A 145 -1.48 12.20 26.16
C GLY A 145 -2.30 12.37 27.44
N LYS A 146 -3.48 12.95 27.39
CA LYS A 146 -4.32 13.23 28.59
C LYS A 146 -5.61 12.40 28.55
N THR A 147 -6.19 12.22 29.72
CA THR A 147 -7.58 11.77 29.84
C THR A 147 -8.48 13.02 29.93
N ALA A 148 -9.52 13.05 29.12
CA ALA A 148 -10.50 14.12 29.10
C ALA A 148 -11.92 13.56 29.22
N GLN A 149 -12.83 14.39 29.71
CA GLN A 149 -14.24 14.06 29.79
C GLN A 149 -14.91 14.34 28.44
N VAL A 150 -15.49 13.28 27.87
CA VAL A 150 -16.28 13.37 26.65
C VAL A 150 -17.74 13.22 27.02
N HIS A 151 -18.48 14.28 26.84
CA HIS A 151 -19.93 14.30 27.03
C HIS A 151 -20.59 13.82 25.74
N VAL A 152 -21.46 12.86 25.84
CA VAL A 152 -22.12 12.22 24.69
C VAL A 152 -23.62 12.13 24.92
N VAL A 153 -24.39 12.53 23.92
CA VAL A 153 -25.83 12.29 23.86
C VAL A 153 -26.13 11.47 22.61
N LEU A 154 -26.57 10.23 22.81
CA LEU A 154 -27.01 9.38 21.69
C LEU A 154 -28.43 9.80 21.29
N GLN A 155 -28.59 10.24 20.04
CA GLN A 155 -29.89 10.64 19.47
C GLN A 155 -30.61 9.45 18.80
N GLN A 156 -29.84 8.51 18.26
CA GLN A 156 -30.36 7.34 17.59
C GLN A 156 -29.39 6.16 17.71
N VAL A 157 -29.92 4.99 17.99
CA VAL A 157 -29.25 3.70 17.86
C VAL A 157 -29.95 2.89 16.78
N SER A 158 -29.19 2.27 15.90
CA SER A 158 -29.72 1.43 14.82
C SER A 158 -28.91 0.15 14.73
N GLU A 159 -29.59 -0.99 14.75
CA GLU A 159 -28.96 -2.30 14.59
C GLU A 159 -28.75 -2.64 13.10
N PRO A 160 -27.70 -3.39 12.75
CA PRO A 160 -27.50 -3.85 11.38
C PRO A 160 -28.52 -4.94 11.03
N VAL A 161 -29.23 -4.75 9.93
CA VAL A 161 -30.09 -5.78 9.34
C VAL A 161 -29.37 -6.36 8.13
N LEU A 162 -28.90 -7.59 8.26
CA LEU A 162 -28.19 -8.29 7.20
C LEU A 162 -29.21 -8.86 6.19
N PRO A 163 -28.98 -8.65 4.87
CA PRO A 163 -29.84 -9.23 3.87
C PRO A 163 -29.76 -10.76 3.88
N GLU A 164 -30.83 -11.44 3.52
CA GLU A 164 -30.78 -12.88 3.22
C GLU A 164 -29.99 -13.12 1.93
N VAL A 165 -29.29 -14.26 1.87
CA VAL A 165 -28.53 -14.65 0.67
C VAL A 165 -29.48 -15.33 -0.32
N ASP A 166 -30.39 -14.56 -0.85
CA ASP A 166 -31.37 -15.00 -1.84
C ASP A 166 -30.87 -14.80 -3.29
N ALA A 167 -31.70 -15.18 -4.26
CA ALA A 167 -31.35 -15.05 -5.67
C ALA A 167 -31.13 -13.58 -6.10
N ALA A 168 -31.79 -12.61 -5.47
CA ALA A 168 -31.63 -11.19 -5.78
C ALA A 168 -30.26 -10.68 -5.27
N PHE A 169 -29.93 -11.04 -4.04
CA PHE A 169 -28.62 -10.74 -3.44
C PHE A 169 -27.49 -11.31 -4.31
N ILE A 170 -27.57 -12.61 -4.67
CA ILE A 170 -26.57 -13.30 -5.49
C ILE A 170 -26.39 -12.62 -6.86
N LYS A 171 -27.49 -12.25 -7.51
CA LYS A 171 -27.45 -11.55 -8.81
C LYS A 171 -26.81 -10.18 -8.72
N SER A 172 -26.92 -9.47 -7.57
CA SER A 172 -26.31 -8.16 -7.36
C SER A 172 -24.77 -8.20 -7.40
N PHE A 173 -24.18 -9.39 -7.23
CA PHE A 173 -22.72 -9.64 -7.36
C PHE A 173 -22.33 -10.25 -8.71
N GLY A 174 -23.20 -10.17 -9.73
CA GLY A 174 -22.90 -10.58 -11.11
C GLY A 174 -23.13 -12.07 -11.41
N VAL A 175 -23.62 -12.86 -10.46
CA VAL A 175 -23.95 -14.28 -10.68
C VAL A 175 -25.37 -14.39 -11.22
N LYS A 176 -25.51 -14.34 -12.55
CA LYS A 176 -26.80 -14.25 -13.26
C LYS A 176 -27.79 -15.38 -12.91
N SER A 177 -27.30 -16.57 -12.57
CA SER A 177 -28.16 -17.71 -12.20
C SER A 177 -28.93 -17.50 -10.91
N GLY A 178 -28.37 -16.70 -9.97
CA GLY A 178 -28.93 -16.55 -8.62
C GLY A 178 -28.82 -17.80 -7.74
N GLN A 179 -28.04 -18.81 -8.15
CA GLN A 179 -27.87 -20.08 -7.42
C GLN A 179 -26.71 -20.01 -6.45
N MET A 180 -26.93 -20.53 -5.23
CA MET A 180 -25.92 -20.52 -4.14
C MET A 180 -24.63 -21.26 -4.54
N ASP A 181 -24.72 -22.41 -5.18
CA ASP A 181 -23.54 -23.19 -5.58
C ASP A 181 -22.67 -22.40 -6.55
N LYS A 182 -23.29 -21.70 -7.50
CA LYS A 182 -22.57 -20.83 -8.46
C LYS A 182 -21.98 -19.59 -7.79
N PHE A 183 -22.62 -19.07 -6.77
CA PHE A 183 -22.12 -17.97 -5.97
C PHE A 183 -20.89 -18.38 -5.16
N ARG A 184 -20.95 -19.52 -4.45
CA ARG A 184 -19.80 -20.08 -3.72
C ARG A 184 -18.64 -20.38 -4.67
N GLU A 185 -18.89 -20.95 -5.85
CA GLU A 185 -17.88 -21.22 -6.88
C GLU A 185 -17.20 -19.91 -7.35
N ALA A 186 -17.96 -18.85 -7.60
CA ALA A 186 -17.43 -17.54 -7.99
C ALA A 186 -16.57 -16.91 -6.89
N ILE A 187 -17.03 -16.98 -5.63
CA ILE A 187 -16.26 -16.50 -4.46
C ILE A 187 -14.97 -17.30 -4.32
N ARG A 188 -15.02 -18.64 -4.38
CA ARG A 188 -13.85 -19.50 -4.33
C ARG A 188 -12.83 -19.11 -5.38
N THR A 189 -13.25 -19.00 -6.64
CA THR A 189 -12.37 -18.62 -7.76
C THR A 189 -11.72 -17.25 -7.52
N ASN A 190 -12.46 -16.30 -6.97
CA ASN A 190 -11.92 -14.97 -6.63
C ASN A 190 -10.87 -15.05 -5.52
N LEU A 191 -11.19 -15.74 -4.41
CA LEU A 191 -10.28 -15.92 -3.27
C LEU A 191 -9.01 -16.68 -3.66
N GLU A 192 -9.12 -17.74 -4.48
CA GLU A 192 -7.96 -18.49 -4.99
C GLU A 192 -7.06 -17.61 -5.87
N ARG A 193 -7.67 -16.75 -6.70
CA ARG A 193 -6.91 -15.78 -7.52
C ARG A 193 -6.20 -14.75 -6.64
N GLU A 194 -6.85 -14.21 -5.62
CA GLU A 194 -6.27 -13.26 -4.69
C GLU A 194 -5.15 -13.91 -3.85
N LEU A 195 -5.39 -15.11 -3.34
CA LEU A 195 -4.40 -15.89 -2.60
C LEU A 195 -3.16 -16.18 -3.44
N LYS A 196 -3.35 -16.64 -4.69
CA LYS A 196 -2.24 -16.86 -5.62
C LYS A 196 -1.42 -15.58 -5.85
N GLY A 197 -2.10 -14.46 -6.04
CA GLY A 197 -1.44 -13.14 -6.16
C GLY A 197 -0.65 -12.77 -4.91
N ALA A 198 -1.25 -12.93 -3.73
CA ALA A 198 -0.61 -12.62 -2.45
C ALA A 198 0.62 -13.51 -2.19
N LEU A 199 0.51 -14.82 -2.42
CA LEU A 199 1.62 -15.77 -2.29
C LEU A 199 2.76 -15.44 -3.25
N MET A 200 2.45 -15.11 -4.50
CA MET A 200 3.45 -14.73 -5.49
C MET A 200 4.16 -13.43 -5.10
N ASN A 201 3.42 -12.42 -4.65
CA ASN A 201 4.00 -11.15 -4.19
C ASN A 201 4.90 -11.35 -2.96
N ARG A 202 4.52 -12.24 -2.05
CA ARG A 202 5.35 -12.59 -0.88
C ARG A 202 6.64 -13.28 -1.31
N LEU A 203 6.53 -14.27 -2.22
CA LEU A 203 7.67 -14.98 -2.78
C LEU A 203 8.64 -14.01 -3.48
N ARG A 204 8.13 -13.11 -4.31
CA ARG A 204 8.94 -12.09 -4.99
C ARG A 204 9.69 -11.19 -4.01
N ARG A 205 9.01 -10.76 -2.95
CA ARG A 205 9.64 -9.94 -1.90
C ARG A 205 10.79 -10.70 -1.25
N GLU A 206 10.56 -11.94 -0.85
CA GLU A 206 11.57 -12.76 -0.18
C GLU A 206 12.78 -13.03 -1.08
N VAL A 207 12.55 -13.39 -2.35
CA VAL A 207 13.63 -13.52 -3.34
C VAL A 207 14.44 -12.24 -3.46
N GLY A 208 13.78 -11.09 -3.55
CA GLY A 208 14.43 -9.79 -3.64
C GLY A 208 15.26 -9.46 -2.40
N GLU A 209 14.73 -9.73 -1.20
CA GLU A 209 15.43 -9.52 0.07
C GLU A 209 16.67 -10.41 0.19
N GLN A 210 16.55 -11.70 -0.13
CA GLN A 210 17.65 -12.65 -0.12
C GLN A 210 18.72 -12.29 -1.15
N LEU A 211 18.32 -11.89 -2.34
CA LEU A 211 19.23 -11.45 -3.39
C LEU A 211 20.04 -10.21 -2.96
N VAL A 212 19.36 -9.20 -2.44
CA VAL A 212 20.00 -7.97 -1.95
C VAL A 212 20.92 -8.27 -0.76
N ALA A 213 20.52 -9.15 0.16
CA ALA A 213 21.33 -9.53 1.31
C ALA A 213 22.62 -10.26 0.90
N ALA A 214 22.54 -11.18 -0.08
CA ALA A 214 23.69 -11.94 -0.58
C ALA A 214 24.78 -11.04 -1.20
N TYR A 215 24.38 -9.89 -1.80
CA TYR A 215 25.27 -8.97 -2.49
C TYR A 215 25.42 -7.61 -1.79
N ALA A 216 25.03 -7.50 -0.51
CA ALA A 216 25.13 -6.25 0.27
C ALA A 216 26.55 -5.70 0.42
N HIS A 217 27.57 -6.56 0.25
CA HIS A 217 28.98 -6.21 0.32
C HIS A 217 29.51 -5.49 -0.93
N VAL A 218 28.75 -5.50 -2.03
CA VAL A 218 29.17 -4.89 -3.29
C VAL A 218 29.15 -3.36 -3.19
N GLU A 219 30.24 -2.73 -3.60
CA GLU A 219 30.31 -1.26 -3.68
C GLU A 219 29.46 -0.76 -4.86
N LEU A 220 28.52 0.13 -4.54
CA LEU A 220 27.61 0.69 -5.54
C LEU A 220 28.08 2.07 -6.01
N PRO A 221 27.74 2.47 -7.23
CA PRO A 221 28.02 3.80 -7.74
C PRO A 221 27.38 4.87 -6.86
N PRO A 222 28.18 5.74 -6.18
CA PRO A 222 27.67 6.62 -5.13
C PRO A 222 26.67 7.65 -5.65
N ARG A 223 26.89 8.19 -6.85
CA ARG A 223 25.98 9.18 -7.48
C ARG A 223 24.64 8.55 -7.87
N THR A 224 24.69 7.31 -8.35
CA THR A 224 23.45 6.56 -8.67
C THR A 224 22.61 6.36 -7.40
N VAL A 225 23.25 6.01 -6.27
CA VAL A 225 22.58 5.88 -4.97
C VAL A 225 22.04 7.22 -4.47
N GLU A 226 22.82 8.29 -4.58
CA GLU A 226 22.37 9.64 -4.20
C GLU A 226 21.17 10.11 -5.05
N ASN A 227 21.21 9.92 -6.35
CA ASN A 227 20.12 10.29 -7.23
C ASN A 227 18.84 9.53 -6.91
N GLU A 228 18.94 8.23 -6.61
CA GLU A 228 17.80 7.44 -6.17
C GLU A 228 17.23 7.93 -4.83
N ALA A 229 18.11 8.25 -3.85
CA ALA A 229 17.69 8.79 -2.56
C ALA A 229 16.95 10.14 -2.71
N ARG A 230 17.43 11.02 -3.59
CA ARG A 230 16.76 12.29 -3.93
C ARG A 230 15.42 12.07 -4.62
N GLY A 231 15.34 11.07 -5.51
CA GLY A 231 14.09 10.66 -6.16
C GLY A 231 13.06 10.15 -5.15
N MET A 232 13.47 9.37 -4.17
CA MET A 232 12.60 8.87 -3.08
C MET A 232 12.08 10.02 -2.22
N LEU A 233 12.92 10.98 -1.85
CA LEU A 233 12.49 12.18 -1.14
C LEU A 233 11.45 12.94 -1.96
N PHE A 234 11.70 13.17 -3.24
CA PHE A 234 10.76 13.87 -4.11
C PHE A 234 9.40 13.16 -4.18
N GLN A 235 9.38 11.84 -4.32
CA GLN A 235 8.14 11.05 -4.33
C GLN A 235 7.37 11.18 -3.01
N GLN A 236 8.07 11.18 -1.87
CA GLN A 236 7.44 11.38 -0.56
C GLN A 236 6.81 12.79 -0.44
N LEU A 237 7.51 13.82 -0.88
CA LEU A 237 7.01 15.19 -0.85
C LEU A 237 5.78 15.36 -1.75
N GLU A 238 5.78 14.75 -2.92
CA GLU A 238 4.63 14.75 -3.81
C GLU A 238 3.42 14.02 -3.19
N GLN A 239 3.64 12.94 -2.47
CA GLN A 239 2.57 12.23 -1.76
C GLN A 239 1.97 13.09 -0.63
N VAL A 240 2.81 13.80 0.11
CA VAL A 240 2.36 14.75 1.16
C VAL A 240 1.51 15.86 0.54
N ARG A 241 1.94 16.46 -0.58
CA ARG A 241 1.18 17.49 -1.31
C ARG A 241 -0.17 16.97 -1.82
N ARG A 242 -0.19 15.77 -2.39
CA ARG A 242 -1.44 15.14 -2.87
C ARG A 242 -2.42 14.85 -1.75
N SER A 243 -1.94 14.64 -0.51
CA SER A 243 -2.80 14.51 0.67
C SER A 243 -3.34 15.85 1.22
N GLY A 244 -3.10 16.97 0.51
CA GLY A 244 -3.52 18.30 0.90
C GLY A 244 -2.70 18.93 2.04
N ARG A 245 -1.53 18.36 2.35
CA ARG A 245 -0.62 18.89 3.37
C ARG A 245 0.52 19.66 2.75
N ASP A 246 0.93 20.76 3.39
CA ASP A 246 2.15 21.46 3.01
C ASP A 246 3.36 20.71 3.63
N PRO A 247 4.34 20.28 2.84
CA PRO A 247 5.55 19.64 3.35
C PRO A 247 6.44 20.57 4.17
N GLY A 248 6.18 21.88 4.21
CA GLY A 248 6.97 22.86 4.92
C GLY A 248 8.37 23.05 4.34
N GLN A 249 9.30 23.58 5.17
CA GLN A 249 10.70 23.72 4.79
C GLN A 249 11.41 22.36 4.87
N VAL A 250 11.88 21.88 3.72
CA VAL A 250 12.64 20.63 3.62
C VAL A 250 14.13 20.93 3.75
N PRO A 251 14.85 20.36 4.74
CA PRO A 251 16.31 20.52 4.86
C PRO A 251 17.03 20.05 3.59
N ALA A 252 18.14 20.71 3.25
CA ALA A 252 18.91 20.42 2.04
C ALA A 252 19.49 18.98 2.04
N ASP A 253 19.69 18.40 3.22
CA ASP A 253 20.22 17.07 3.47
C ASP A 253 19.14 16.02 3.78
N ALA A 254 17.85 16.37 3.70
CA ALA A 254 16.74 15.46 4.01
C ALA A 254 16.73 14.15 3.16
N TRP A 255 17.40 14.16 2.02
CA TRP A 255 17.54 12.95 1.20
C TRP A 255 18.44 11.87 1.85
N GLN A 256 19.32 12.27 2.80
CA GLN A 256 20.25 11.34 3.44
C GLN A 256 19.54 10.21 4.21
N GLN A 257 18.36 10.48 4.76
CA GLN A 257 17.54 9.45 5.42
C GLN A 257 17.12 8.32 4.45
N PHE A 258 17.16 8.56 3.15
CA PHE A 258 16.83 7.58 2.11
C PHE A 258 18.03 6.82 1.56
N LEU A 259 19.26 7.09 2.02
CA LEU A 259 20.47 6.44 1.49
C LEU A 259 20.41 4.91 1.59
N GLU A 260 20.06 4.37 2.75
CA GLU A 260 20.00 2.92 2.94
C GLU A 260 18.89 2.25 2.08
N PRO A 261 17.65 2.77 2.05
CA PRO A 261 16.63 2.26 1.12
C PRO A 261 17.05 2.40 -0.35
N ALA A 262 17.65 3.54 -0.73
CA ALA A 262 18.11 3.79 -2.09
C ALA A 262 19.23 2.82 -2.48
N ARG A 263 20.19 2.55 -1.58
CA ARG A 263 21.25 1.57 -1.79
C ARG A 263 20.67 0.18 -2.11
N LYS A 264 19.68 -0.28 -1.36
CA LYS A 264 19.02 -1.56 -1.58
C LYS A 264 18.30 -1.58 -2.94
N ARG A 265 17.64 -0.50 -3.30
CA ARG A 265 16.90 -0.40 -4.55
C ARG A 265 17.83 -0.36 -5.78
N VAL A 266 18.91 0.40 -5.70
CA VAL A 266 19.95 0.44 -6.74
C VAL A 266 20.62 -0.93 -6.88
N LEU A 267 20.99 -1.57 -5.77
CA LEU A 267 21.56 -2.91 -5.80
C LEU A 267 20.63 -3.92 -6.47
N ALA A 268 19.35 -3.95 -6.08
CA ALA A 268 18.36 -4.82 -6.69
C ALA A 268 18.23 -4.59 -8.20
N GLY A 269 18.11 -3.33 -8.63
CA GLY A 269 18.00 -2.98 -10.05
C GLY A 269 19.23 -3.40 -10.87
N LEU A 270 20.44 -3.18 -10.36
CA LEU A 270 21.67 -3.58 -11.02
C LEU A 270 21.82 -5.10 -11.09
N LEU A 271 21.47 -5.83 -10.01
CA LEU A 271 21.48 -7.30 -9.99
C LEU A 271 20.46 -7.88 -10.97
N VAL A 272 19.24 -7.37 -10.98
CA VAL A 272 18.19 -7.78 -11.92
C VAL A 272 18.67 -7.58 -13.36
N GLY A 273 19.23 -6.41 -13.68
CA GLY A 273 19.80 -6.13 -15.00
C GLY A 273 20.93 -7.09 -15.39
N GLU A 274 21.80 -7.41 -14.44
CA GLU A 274 22.92 -8.33 -14.69
C GLU A 274 22.46 -9.77 -14.86
N ILE A 275 21.51 -10.24 -14.06
CA ILE A 275 20.93 -11.58 -14.18
C ILE A 275 20.19 -11.71 -15.52
N ALA A 276 19.39 -10.71 -15.89
CA ALA A 276 18.68 -10.69 -17.17
C ALA A 276 19.67 -10.80 -18.33
N ARG A 277 20.74 -10.03 -18.32
CA ARG A 277 21.77 -10.05 -19.36
C ARG A 277 22.50 -11.38 -19.46
N ARG A 278 22.95 -11.93 -18.32
CA ARG A 278 23.73 -13.19 -18.29
C ARG A 278 22.92 -14.41 -18.75
N ASN A 279 21.60 -14.33 -18.57
CA ASN A 279 20.68 -15.42 -18.89
C ASN A 279 19.84 -15.14 -20.15
N ASP A 280 20.18 -14.11 -20.93
CA ASP A 280 19.45 -13.68 -22.15
C ASP A 280 17.92 -13.56 -21.93
N LEU A 281 17.53 -13.07 -20.74
CA LEU A 281 16.13 -12.82 -20.41
C LEU A 281 15.65 -11.57 -21.11
N ARG A 282 14.65 -11.71 -21.96
CA ARG A 282 14.04 -10.60 -22.70
C ARG A 282 12.69 -10.25 -22.11
N LEU A 283 12.35 -8.99 -22.18
CA LEU A 283 11.05 -8.50 -21.74
C LEU A 283 9.93 -9.22 -22.52
N ASP A 284 9.00 -9.83 -21.82
CA ASP A 284 7.81 -10.45 -22.40
C ASP A 284 6.77 -9.39 -22.77
N PRO A 285 6.50 -9.15 -24.08
CA PRO A 285 5.54 -8.15 -24.51
C PRO A 285 4.11 -8.43 -24.04
N LYS A 286 3.75 -9.72 -23.87
CA LYS A 286 2.42 -10.13 -23.40
C LYS A 286 2.25 -9.68 -21.95
N ARG A 287 3.21 -9.99 -21.10
CA ARG A 287 3.22 -9.58 -19.68
C ARG A 287 3.21 -8.07 -19.51
N LEU A 288 3.97 -7.35 -20.34
CA LEU A 288 3.96 -5.88 -20.36
C LEU A 288 2.55 -5.34 -20.65
N ASN A 289 1.91 -5.85 -21.71
CA ASN A 289 0.56 -5.42 -22.07
C ASN A 289 -0.50 -5.81 -21.01
N GLU A 290 -0.38 -6.98 -20.39
CA GLU A 290 -1.28 -7.40 -19.30
C GLU A 290 -1.13 -6.49 -18.08
N THR A 291 0.10 -6.15 -17.69
CA THR A 291 0.38 -5.22 -16.58
C THR A 291 -0.16 -3.82 -16.88
N LEU A 292 0.06 -3.31 -18.10
CA LEU A 292 -0.46 -2.02 -18.53
C LEU A 292 -2.00 -1.98 -18.45
N ARG A 293 -2.68 -3.01 -18.96
CA ARG A 293 -4.14 -3.11 -18.88
C ARG A 293 -4.63 -3.21 -17.43
N LEU A 294 -3.92 -3.93 -16.57
CA LEU A 294 -4.27 -4.04 -15.16
C LEU A 294 -4.16 -2.66 -14.46
N ILE A 295 -3.11 -1.91 -14.71
CA ILE A 295 -2.97 -0.54 -14.20
C ILE A 295 -4.12 0.33 -14.74
N ALA A 296 -4.36 0.32 -16.03
CA ALA A 296 -5.41 1.12 -16.65
C ALA A 296 -6.80 0.79 -16.11
N SER A 297 -7.10 -0.47 -15.80
CA SER A 297 -8.41 -0.91 -15.29
C SER A 297 -8.79 -0.33 -13.91
N THR A 298 -7.86 0.30 -13.20
CA THR A 298 -8.11 0.98 -11.92
C THR A 298 -8.58 2.43 -12.08
N TYR A 299 -8.62 2.94 -13.31
CA TYR A 299 -9.03 4.31 -13.62
C TYR A 299 -10.39 4.32 -14.33
N GLU A 300 -11.10 5.46 -14.26
CA GLU A 300 -12.40 5.64 -14.91
C GLU A 300 -12.31 5.55 -16.43
N GLU A 301 -11.19 6.00 -17.02
CA GLU A 301 -10.94 6.00 -18.46
C GLU A 301 -9.67 5.20 -18.81
N PRO A 302 -9.75 3.86 -18.87
CA PRO A 302 -8.58 2.98 -19.10
C PRO A 302 -7.81 3.27 -20.38
N GLU A 303 -8.51 3.62 -21.47
CA GLU A 303 -7.88 3.88 -22.76
C GLU A 303 -6.96 5.12 -22.74
N GLN A 304 -7.35 6.18 -22.02
CA GLN A 304 -6.52 7.37 -21.88
C GLN A 304 -5.22 7.06 -21.11
N VAL A 305 -5.29 6.21 -20.11
CA VAL A 305 -4.09 5.76 -19.36
C VAL A 305 -3.16 4.98 -20.27
N ILE A 306 -3.70 4.07 -21.09
CA ILE A 306 -2.90 3.31 -22.06
C ILE A 306 -2.21 4.24 -23.05
N GLU A 307 -2.92 5.24 -23.58
CA GLU A 307 -2.35 6.24 -24.50
C GLU A 307 -1.28 7.10 -23.81
N MET A 308 -1.50 7.51 -22.57
CA MET A 308 -0.52 8.26 -21.78
C MET A 308 0.80 7.48 -21.67
N TYR A 309 0.75 6.21 -21.31
CA TYR A 309 1.95 5.36 -21.24
C TYR A 309 2.63 5.18 -22.58
N ARG A 310 1.87 5.08 -23.68
CA ARG A 310 2.44 4.95 -25.05
C ARG A 310 3.12 6.22 -25.54
N ASN A 311 2.60 7.37 -25.13
CA ASN A 311 3.10 8.68 -25.57
C ASN A 311 4.22 9.23 -24.68
N ASP A 312 4.39 8.70 -23.47
CA ASP A 312 5.46 9.08 -22.54
C ASP A 312 6.53 7.98 -22.43
N PRO A 313 7.71 8.19 -23.03
CA PRO A 313 8.81 7.23 -23.00
C PRO A 313 9.30 6.94 -21.58
N GLN A 314 9.24 7.90 -20.64
CA GLN A 314 9.69 7.70 -19.26
C GLN A 314 8.74 6.79 -18.49
N LEU A 315 7.45 7.00 -18.63
CA LEU A 315 6.43 6.13 -18.03
C LEU A 315 6.53 4.70 -18.57
N MET A 316 6.68 4.57 -19.90
CA MET A 316 6.83 3.27 -20.54
C MET A 316 8.11 2.56 -20.08
N GLN A 317 9.23 3.26 -20.01
CA GLN A 317 10.50 2.72 -19.53
C GLN A 317 10.40 2.26 -18.07
N GLY A 318 9.73 3.03 -17.20
CA GLY A 318 9.48 2.64 -15.82
C GLY A 318 8.63 1.36 -15.73
N LEU A 319 7.58 1.23 -16.54
CA LEU A 319 6.76 0.02 -16.62
C LEU A 319 7.57 -1.18 -17.13
N GLN A 320 8.36 -1.01 -18.17
CA GLN A 320 9.23 -2.06 -18.71
C GLN A 320 10.24 -2.56 -17.69
N ALA A 321 10.88 -1.64 -16.94
CA ALA A 321 11.82 -1.97 -15.87
C ALA A 321 11.13 -2.79 -14.77
N ARG A 322 9.94 -2.39 -14.34
CA ARG A 322 9.15 -3.12 -13.35
C ARG A 322 8.77 -4.52 -13.83
N VAL A 323 8.27 -4.65 -15.05
CA VAL A 323 7.88 -5.96 -15.61
C VAL A 323 9.10 -6.88 -15.76
N MET A 324 10.24 -6.32 -16.18
CA MET A 324 11.50 -7.06 -16.26
C MET A 324 11.95 -7.53 -14.87
N GLU A 325 11.89 -6.66 -13.85
CA GLU A 325 12.23 -7.03 -12.48
C GLU A 325 11.37 -8.20 -11.99
N GLU A 326 10.05 -8.10 -12.13
CA GLU A 326 9.12 -9.17 -11.76
C GLU A 326 9.42 -10.48 -12.51
N GLN A 327 9.76 -10.38 -13.79
CA GLN A 327 10.08 -11.53 -14.64
C GLN A 327 11.38 -12.22 -14.21
N VAL A 328 12.41 -11.44 -13.87
CA VAL A 328 13.69 -11.96 -13.38
C VAL A 328 13.52 -12.59 -12.00
N ILE A 329 12.75 -11.96 -11.11
CA ILE A 329 12.48 -12.49 -9.77
C ILE A 329 11.71 -13.81 -9.86
N ASP A 330 10.71 -13.91 -10.75
CA ASP A 330 9.99 -15.17 -10.99
C ASP A 330 10.94 -16.25 -11.53
N TRP A 331 11.86 -15.89 -12.45
CA TRP A 331 12.88 -16.80 -12.99
C TRP A 331 13.84 -17.30 -11.89
N ILE A 332 14.22 -16.42 -10.94
CA ILE A 332 15.03 -16.80 -9.77
C ILE A 332 14.23 -17.73 -8.85
N ALA A 333 12.97 -17.39 -8.56
CA ALA A 333 12.10 -18.17 -7.68
C ALA A 333 11.90 -19.62 -8.17
N GLU A 334 11.90 -19.84 -9.47
CA GLU A 334 11.82 -21.20 -10.07
C GLU A 334 13.08 -22.04 -9.86
N ARG A 335 14.23 -21.40 -9.58
CA ARG A 335 15.56 -22.03 -9.52
C ARG A 335 16.17 -22.04 -8.12
N ALA A 336 15.70 -21.16 -7.23
CA ALA A 336 16.14 -21.09 -5.85
C ALA A 336 15.78 -22.38 -5.08
N GLN A 337 16.51 -22.63 -4.00
CA GLN A 337 16.17 -23.73 -3.09
C GLN A 337 14.94 -23.33 -2.26
N HIS A 338 13.92 -24.16 -2.32
CA HIS A 338 12.70 -23.98 -1.53
C HIS A 338 12.81 -24.75 -0.21
N THR A 339 12.61 -24.06 0.89
CA THR A 339 12.48 -24.62 2.24
C THR A 339 11.09 -24.41 2.77
#